data_0f666289650372eb5a5e7c2b01872570
#
_entry.id   0f666289650372eb5a5e7c2b01872570
#
_cell.length_a   1.000
_cell.length_b   1.000
_cell.length_c   1.000
_cell.angle_alpha   90.00
_cell.angle_beta   90.00
_cell.angle_gamma   90.00
#
_symmetry.space_group_name_H-M   'P 1'
#
loop_
_entity.id
_entity.type
_entity.pdbx_description
1 polymer ?
#
loop_
_entity_poly.entity_id
_entity_poly.type
_entity_poly.pdbx_seq_one_letter_code
_entity_poly.pdbx_strand_id
1 'polypeptide(L)'
;VYVSINSINENTYLLRYSKFETCKSIDEIKHPIIREVLKYFKVKPGIEITSFADIKSGTGLGSSGAFTVALIKAVSIHLNKKINNKEIAHLASYIEINVLKESVGLQDTYASALGSVRYFTINKNGKVSHRNLLKNNLKLEKYFNNLYLLNTQQQRDASKELNNTIFAKDSESLVFNNLLKAKEAGNRSKKLLSIDGDLESFGHELTNQWKIKFERSPSSFHKEVDNKIQQLIALGCTGGKLIGAGGGGFILVHCPKKNLINIKKYVQKHKLQILDFE
;
A
#
# COMPACT_ATOMS: atom_id res chain seq x y z
N VAL A 1 2.71 -5.27 -9.38
CA VAL A 1 1.62 -5.12 -10.37
C VAL A 1 2.23 -4.75 -11.70
N TYR A 2 1.82 -5.44 -12.74
CA TYR A 2 2.32 -5.28 -14.11
C TYR A 2 1.14 -4.92 -15.02
N VAL A 3 1.37 -3.99 -15.94
CA VAL A 3 0.41 -3.59 -16.97
C VAL A 3 1.10 -3.58 -18.32
N SER A 4 0.54 -4.29 -19.28
CA SER A 4 0.97 -4.31 -20.66
C SER A 4 -0.10 -3.69 -21.55
N ILE A 5 0.32 -2.92 -22.55
CA ILE A 5 -0.57 -2.33 -23.56
C ILE A 5 -0.02 -2.65 -24.94
N ASN A 6 -0.88 -3.17 -25.82
CA ASN A 6 -0.57 -3.43 -27.20
C ASN A 6 -1.60 -2.76 -28.12
N SER A 7 -1.18 -2.33 -29.31
CA SER A 7 -2.11 -2.01 -30.39
C SER A 7 -2.66 -3.28 -31.01
N ILE A 8 -3.96 -3.29 -31.32
CA ILE A 8 -4.63 -4.37 -32.03
C ILE A 8 -5.35 -3.83 -33.28
N ASN A 9 -5.61 -4.72 -34.25
CA ASN A 9 -6.25 -4.30 -35.52
C ASN A 9 -7.76 -4.12 -35.38
N GLU A 10 -8.37 -4.74 -34.37
CA GLU A 10 -9.80 -4.62 -34.08
C GLU A 10 -10.09 -3.24 -33.48
N ASN A 11 -11.18 -2.62 -33.92
CA ASN A 11 -11.64 -1.32 -33.39
C ASN A 11 -12.39 -1.50 -32.06
N THR A 12 -11.71 -2.09 -31.06
CA THR A 12 -12.24 -2.45 -29.74
C THR A 12 -11.22 -2.16 -28.63
N TYR A 13 -11.69 -2.13 -27.39
CA TYR A 13 -10.86 -2.21 -26.18
C TYR A 13 -10.92 -3.66 -25.69
N LEU A 14 -9.78 -4.34 -25.67
CA LEU A 14 -9.62 -5.70 -25.16
C LEU A 14 -8.94 -5.62 -23.79
N LEU A 15 -9.63 -6.04 -22.73
CA LEU A 15 -9.13 -5.89 -21.36
C LEU A 15 -9.02 -7.26 -20.69
N ARG A 16 -7.81 -7.59 -20.19
CA ARG A 16 -7.48 -8.82 -19.48
C ARG A 16 -6.95 -8.49 -18.08
N TYR A 17 -7.74 -8.75 -17.07
CA TYR A 17 -7.38 -8.61 -15.67
C TYR A 17 -7.96 -9.78 -14.88
N SER A 18 -8.52 -9.62 -13.68
CA SER A 18 -9.31 -10.69 -13.01
C SER A 18 -10.59 -11.07 -13.77
N LYS A 19 -10.94 -10.28 -14.80
CA LYS A 19 -12.03 -10.51 -15.74
C LYS A 19 -11.54 -10.25 -17.16
N PHE A 20 -12.37 -10.65 -18.13
CA PHE A 20 -12.16 -10.37 -19.53
C PHE A 20 -13.29 -9.45 -20.03
N GLU A 21 -12.93 -8.39 -20.75
CA GLU A 21 -13.89 -7.48 -21.37
C GLU A 21 -13.47 -7.19 -22.82
N THR A 22 -14.45 -7.15 -23.73
CA THR A 22 -14.32 -6.60 -25.07
C THR A 22 -15.35 -5.51 -25.23
N CYS A 23 -14.93 -4.27 -25.44
CA CYS A 23 -15.79 -3.11 -25.48
C CYS A 23 -15.57 -2.33 -26.78
N LYS A 24 -16.64 -1.80 -27.39
CA LYS A 24 -16.55 -0.92 -28.57
C LYS A 24 -16.37 0.54 -28.21
N SER A 25 -16.83 0.93 -27.03
CA SER A 25 -16.68 2.28 -26.48
C SER A 25 -16.07 2.29 -25.08
N ILE A 26 -15.47 3.41 -24.68
CA ILE A 26 -14.91 3.57 -23.32
C ILE A 26 -16.00 3.43 -22.24
N ASP A 27 -17.22 3.87 -22.52
CA ASP A 27 -18.32 3.86 -21.55
C ASP A 27 -18.81 2.46 -21.23
N GLU A 28 -18.59 1.48 -22.11
CA GLU A 28 -18.90 0.07 -21.88
C GLU A 28 -17.93 -0.61 -20.91
N ILE A 29 -16.74 -0.01 -20.69
CA ILE A 29 -15.70 -0.58 -19.81
C ILE A 29 -16.20 -0.61 -18.36
N LYS A 30 -16.30 -1.80 -17.77
CA LYS A 30 -16.78 -2.01 -16.40
C LYS A 30 -15.75 -1.69 -15.35
N HIS A 31 -14.45 -1.91 -15.67
CA HIS A 31 -13.36 -1.60 -14.72
C HIS A 31 -13.20 -0.09 -14.55
N PRO A 32 -13.55 0.49 -13.37
CA PRO A 32 -13.67 1.93 -13.22
C PRO A 32 -12.34 2.67 -13.46
N ILE A 33 -11.24 2.17 -12.92
CA ILE A 33 -9.92 2.81 -13.07
C ILE A 33 -9.49 2.79 -14.54
N ILE A 34 -9.65 1.65 -15.25
CA ILE A 34 -9.28 1.58 -16.68
C ILE A 34 -10.10 2.60 -17.47
N ARG A 35 -11.40 2.61 -17.27
CA ARG A 35 -12.30 3.54 -17.95
C ARG A 35 -11.89 5.01 -17.76
N GLU A 36 -11.67 5.43 -16.52
CA GLU A 36 -11.36 6.84 -16.24
C GLU A 36 -9.95 7.24 -16.69
N VAL A 37 -8.96 6.34 -16.64
CA VAL A 37 -7.64 6.59 -17.20
C VAL A 37 -7.71 6.75 -18.73
N LEU A 38 -8.42 5.83 -19.42
CA LEU A 38 -8.58 5.93 -20.87
C LEU A 38 -9.36 7.18 -21.31
N LYS A 39 -10.40 7.58 -20.55
CA LYS A 39 -11.12 8.85 -20.75
C LYS A 39 -10.20 10.06 -20.61
N TYR A 40 -9.40 10.11 -19.54
CA TYR A 40 -8.47 11.21 -19.30
C TYR A 40 -7.48 11.40 -20.45
N PHE A 41 -6.93 10.31 -20.97
CA PHE A 41 -5.97 10.35 -22.07
C PHE A 41 -6.62 10.39 -23.45
N LYS A 42 -7.95 10.30 -23.56
CA LYS A 42 -8.73 10.24 -24.79
C LYS A 42 -8.23 9.12 -25.72
N VAL A 43 -7.95 7.96 -25.14
CA VAL A 43 -7.45 6.80 -25.89
C VAL A 43 -8.55 6.27 -26.80
N LYS A 44 -8.22 6.04 -28.07
CA LYS A 44 -9.13 5.45 -29.04
C LYS A 44 -9.15 3.92 -28.94
N PRO A 45 -10.23 3.24 -29.39
CA PRO A 45 -10.23 1.79 -29.52
C PRO A 45 -9.11 1.31 -30.46
N GLY A 46 -8.79 0.03 -30.42
CA GLY A 46 -7.66 -0.57 -31.11
C GLY A 46 -6.50 -0.90 -30.15
N ILE A 47 -6.83 -1.16 -28.88
CA ILE A 47 -5.83 -1.51 -27.85
C ILE A 47 -6.23 -2.73 -27.03
N GLU A 48 -5.23 -3.48 -26.63
CA GLU A 48 -5.33 -4.51 -25.62
C GLU A 48 -4.59 -4.07 -24.35
N ILE A 49 -5.22 -4.20 -23.20
CA ILE A 49 -4.63 -3.95 -21.88
C ILE A 49 -4.69 -5.23 -21.07
N THR A 50 -3.51 -5.72 -20.64
CA THR A 50 -3.40 -6.88 -19.77
C THR A 50 -2.75 -6.49 -18.46
N SER A 51 -3.32 -6.93 -17.33
CA SER A 51 -2.73 -6.72 -16.01
C SER A 51 -2.64 -8.00 -15.20
N PHE A 52 -1.56 -8.13 -14.45
CA PHE A 52 -1.35 -9.20 -13.46
C PHE A 52 -0.57 -8.67 -12.27
N ALA A 53 -0.64 -9.40 -11.17
CA ALA A 53 0.02 -9.03 -9.93
C ALA A 53 0.45 -10.27 -9.15
N ASP A 54 1.57 -10.18 -8.46
CA ASP A 54 2.10 -11.27 -7.62
C ASP A 54 1.22 -11.49 -6.38
N ILE A 55 0.55 -10.43 -5.93
CA ILE A 55 -0.29 -10.43 -4.74
C ILE A 55 -1.70 -9.97 -5.10
N LYS A 56 -2.70 -10.70 -4.59
CA LYS A 56 -4.11 -10.37 -4.81
C LYS A 56 -4.47 -8.98 -4.26
N SER A 57 -5.42 -8.31 -4.92
CA SER A 57 -5.99 -7.06 -4.43
C SER A 57 -6.69 -7.24 -3.08
N GLY A 58 -6.88 -6.15 -2.32
CA GLY A 58 -7.56 -6.19 -1.01
C GLY A 58 -6.70 -6.68 0.16
N THR A 59 -5.38 -6.79 -0.02
CA THR A 59 -4.44 -7.26 1.03
C THR A 59 -3.79 -6.13 1.82
N GLY A 60 -4.18 -4.88 1.59
CA GLY A 60 -3.63 -3.71 2.30
C GLY A 60 -2.26 -3.23 1.82
N LEU A 61 -1.76 -3.77 0.70
CA LEU A 61 -0.47 -3.39 0.08
C LEU A 61 -0.58 -2.27 -0.96
N GLY A 62 -1.71 -1.54 -1.00
CA GLY A 62 -1.89 -0.43 -1.94
C GLY A 62 -2.07 -0.88 -3.40
N SER A 63 -2.65 -2.07 -3.63
CA SER A 63 -2.78 -2.66 -4.98
C SER A 63 -3.54 -1.77 -5.95
N SER A 64 -4.58 -1.04 -5.51
CA SER A 64 -5.33 -0.10 -6.35
C SER A 64 -4.42 1.02 -6.83
N GLY A 65 -3.76 1.72 -5.90
CA GLY A 65 -2.85 2.82 -6.24
C GLY A 65 -1.68 2.37 -7.12
N ALA A 66 -1.12 1.18 -6.86
CA ALA A 66 -0.07 0.60 -7.69
C ALA A 66 -0.55 0.29 -9.11
N PHE A 67 -1.77 -0.27 -9.25
CA PHE A 67 -2.38 -0.53 -10.55
C PHE A 67 -2.66 0.76 -11.32
N THR A 68 -3.25 1.78 -10.66
CA THR A 68 -3.56 3.07 -11.28
C THR A 68 -2.29 3.75 -11.78
N VAL A 69 -1.22 3.75 -10.98
CA VAL A 69 0.09 4.28 -11.36
C VAL A 69 0.69 3.53 -12.55
N ALA A 70 0.68 2.20 -12.52
CA ALA A 70 1.22 1.38 -13.61
C ALA A 70 0.44 1.58 -14.91
N LEU A 71 -0.89 1.65 -14.83
CA LEU A 71 -1.75 1.89 -15.99
C LEU A 71 -1.51 3.27 -16.60
N ILE A 72 -1.47 4.34 -15.80
CA ILE A 72 -1.18 5.70 -16.27
C ILE A 72 0.17 5.73 -16.97
N LYS A 73 1.20 5.11 -16.37
CA LYS A 73 2.52 5.05 -16.96
C LYS A 73 2.53 4.29 -18.28
N ALA A 74 1.87 3.13 -18.35
CA ALA A 74 1.79 2.32 -19.57
C ALA A 74 1.03 3.07 -20.68
N VAL A 75 -0.12 3.71 -20.38
CA VAL A 75 -0.87 4.52 -21.34
C VAL A 75 -0.04 5.72 -21.82
N SER A 76 0.68 6.39 -20.91
CA SER A 76 1.51 7.54 -21.29
C SER A 76 2.63 7.14 -22.26
N ILE A 77 3.27 6.00 -22.04
CA ILE A 77 4.30 5.44 -22.92
C ILE A 77 3.70 5.06 -24.27
N HIS A 78 2.58 4.35 -24.28
CA HIS A 78 1.87 3.95 -25.51
C HIS A 78 1.50 5.15 -26.39
N LEU A 79 1.13 6.27 -25.77
CA LEU A 79 0.80 7.53 -26.46
C LEU A 79 2.00 8.45 -26.71
N ASN A 80 3.23 8.00 -26.45
CA ASN A 80 4.45 8.82 -26.54
C ASN A 80 4.39 10.12 -25.71
N LYS A 81 3.65 10.12 -24.59
CA LYS A 81 3.54 11.28 -23.68
C LYS A 81 4.59 11.20 -22.57
N LYS A 82 5.38 12.23 -22.41
CA LYS A 82 6.36 12.34 -21.32
C LYS A 82 5.66 12.88 -20.07
N ILE A 83 5.47 12.03 -19.07
CA ILE A 83 4.91 12.38 -17.76
C ILE A 83 5.90 11.89 -16.69
N ASN A 84 6.27 12.77 -15.75
CA ASN A 84 7.18 12.40 -14.67
C ASN A 84 6.43 11.66 -13.54
N ASN A 85 7.19 10.94 -12.69
CA ASN A 85 6.62 10.11 -11.64
C ASN A 85 5.73 10.89 -10.63
N LYS A 86 6.04 12.17 -10.38
CA LYS A 86 5.23 13.00 -9.48
C LYS A 86 3.88 13.37 -10.12
N GLU A 87 3.88 13.66 -11.41
CA GLU A 87 2.66 13.92 -12.19
C GLU A 87 1.80 12.64 -12.26
N ILE A 88 2.42 11.47 -12.47
CA ILE A 88 1.73 10.18 -12.43
C ILE A 88 1.08 9.96 -11.06
N ALA A 89 1.80 10.20 -9.95
CA ALA A 89 1.27 10.08 -8.60
C ALA A 89 0.07 11.00 -8.36
N HIS A 90 0.18 12.26 -8.80
CA HIS A 90 -0.89 13.24 -8.68
C HIS A 90 -2.12 12.82 -9.48
N LEU A 91 -1.94 12.42 -10.75
CA LEU A 91 -3.03 12.02 -11.62
C LEU A 91 -3.71 10.73 -11.09
N ALA A 92 -2.93 9.75 -10.62
CA ALA A 92 -3.48 8.54 -10.01
C ALA A 92 -4.35 8.86 -8.78
N SER A 93 -3.84 9.72 -7.88
CA SER A 93 -4.61 10.19 -6.73
C SER A 93 -5.87 10.95 -7.12
N TYR A 94 -5.78 11.82 -8.13
CA TYR A 94 -6.92 12.56 -8.64
C TYR A 94 -8.01 11.64 -9.18
N ILE A 95 -7.64 10.62 -9.97
CA ILE A 95 -8.60 9.65 -10.50
C ILE A 95 -9.28 8.86 -9.37
N GLU A 96 -8.52 8.31 -8.44
CA GLU A 96 -9.09 7.50 -7.35
C GLU A 96 -9.96 8.34 -6.39
N ILE A 97 -9.48 9.50 -5.96
CA ILE A 97 -10.15 10.29 -4.91
C ILE A 97 -11.22 11.22 -5.49
N ASN A 98 -10.90 11.95 -6.56
CA ASN A 98 -11.77 13.02 -7.05
C ASN A 98 -12.76 12.53 -8.11
N VAL A 99 -12.35 11.60 -8.99
CA VAL A 99 -13.21 11.08 -10.05
C VAL A 99 -14.02 9.89 -9.56
N LEU A 100 -13.35 8.86 -9.00
CA LEU A 100 -14.00 7.64 -8.55
C LEU A 100 -14.58 7.72 -7.13
N LYS A 101 -14.25 8.78 -6.37
CA LYS A 101 -14.71 8.99 -4.99
C LYS A 101 -14.35 7.85 -4.04
N GLU A 102 -13.23 7.18 -4.29
CA GLU A 102 -12.75 6.11 -3.43
C GLU A 102 -12.26 6.67 -2.09
N SER A 103 -12.55 5.94 -1.01
CA SER A 103 -12.08 6.28 0.35
C SER A 103 -10.63 5.84 0.54
N VAL A 104 -9.69 6.44 -0.20
CA VAL A 104 -8.26 6.12 -0.15
C VAL A 104 -7.43 7.36 0.12
N GLY A 105 -6.21 7.16 0.63
CA GLY A 105 -5.26 8.25 0.87
C GLY A 105 -4.27 8.45 -0.27
N LEU A 106 -3.56 9.59 -0.25
CA LEU A 106 -2.53 9.92 -1.24
C LEU A 106 -1.29 9.02 -1.15
N GLN A 107 -1.09 8.31 -0.04
CA GLN A 107 0.13 7.59 0.26
C GLN A 107 0.46 6.52 -0.78
N ASP A 108 -0.51 5.68 -1.14
CA ASP A 108 -0.28 4.48 -1.95
C ASP A 108 0.12 4.82 -3.38
N THR A 109 -0.54 5.81 -3.99
CA THR A 109 -0.22 6.29 -5.34
C THR A 109 1.15 6.97 -5.39
N TYR A 110 1.47 7.81 -4.39
CA TYR A 110 2.77 8.47 -4.32
C TYR A 110 3.91 7.48 -4.01
N ALA A 111 3.70 6.51 -3.12
CA ALA A 111 4.69 5.47 -2.84
C ALA A 111 4.96 4.62 -4.08
N SER A 112 3.91 4.19 -4.78
CA SER A 112 4.02 3.37 -6.00
C SER A 112 4.71 4.10 -7.14
N ALA A 113 4.40 5.39 -7.35
CA ALA A 113 4.98 6.16 -8.46
C ALA A 113 6.44 6.57 -8.20
N LEU A 114 6.79 6.88 -6.96
CA LEU A 114 8.11 7.42 -6.62
C LEU A 114 9.11 6.35 -6.18
N GLY A 115 8.62 5.19 -5.74
CA GLY A 115 9.44 4.07 -5.28
C GLY A 115 10.36 4.39 -4.09
N SER A 116 11.17 3.42 -3.66
CA SER A 116 12.11 3.54 -2.55
C SER A 116 11.40 3.79 -1.20
N VAL A 117 12.17 3.92 -0.12
CA VAL A 117 11.64 4.29 1.20
C VAL A 117 11.60 5.81 1.32
N ARG A 118 10.41 6.34 1.51
CA ARG A 118 10.20 7.80 1.53
C ARG A 118 9.43 8.27 2.75
N TYR A 119 9.78 9.44 3.20
CA TYR A 119 8.99 10.21 4.13
C TYR A 119 8.14 11.22 3.36
N PHE A 120 6.83 11.14 3.53
CA PHE A 120 5.86 12.04 2.91
C PHE A 120 5.33 13.05 3.93
N THR A 121 5.19 14.29 3.51
CA THR A 121 4.47 15.32 4.26
C THR A 121 3.32 15.83 3.39
N ILE A 122 2.11 15.75 3.91
CA ILE A 122 0.91 16.26 3.27
C ILE A 122 0.46 17.46 4.08
N ASN A 123 0.42 18.64 3.48
CA ASN A 123 -0.03 19.84 4.15
C ASN A 123 -1.56 20.03 4.04
N LYS A 124 -2.10 21.06 4.71
CA LYS A 124 -3.55 21.31 4.78
C LYS A 124 -4.22 21.55 3.42
N ASN A 125 -3.48 22.02 2.42
CA ASN A 125 -3.99 22.23 1.06
C ASN A 125 -3.76 21.01 0.14
N GLY A 126 -3.43 19.84 0.71
CA GLY A 126 -3.23 18.59 -0.04
C GLY A 126 -1.90 18.49 -0.79
N LYS A 127 -1.02 19.49 -0.72
CA LYS A 127 0.29 19.44 -1.40
C LYS A 127 1.18 18.39 -0.72
N VAL A 128 1.69 17.45 -1.53
CA VAL A 128 2.60 16.40 -1.07
C VAL A 128 4.05 16.82 -1.33
N SER A 129 4.86 16.75 -0.29
CA SER A 129 6.33 16.80 -0.37
C SER A 129 6.92 15.48 0.15
N HIS A 130 8.11 15.13 -0.33
CA HIS A 130 8.73 13.85 0.02
C HIS A 130 10.25 13.94 0.11
N ARG A 131 10.82 13.05 0.92
CA ARG A 131 12.27 12.85 1.04
C ARG A 131 12.57 11.36 0.89
N ASN A 132 13.55 11.01 0.05
CA ASN A 132 14.05 9.64 -0.05
C ASN A 132 15.00 9.37 1.13
N LEU A 133 14.70 8.34 1.91
CA LEU A 133 15.49 7.95 3.09
C LEU A 133 16.58 6.93 2.75
N LEU A 134 16.41 6.13 1.68
CA LEU A 134 17.41 5.13 1.25
C LEU A 134 18.58 5.72 0.47
N LYS A 135 18.43 6.91 -0.08
CA LYS A 135 19.50 7.49 -0.93
C LYS A 135 20.81 7.58 -0.15
N ASN A 136 21.81 6.80 -0.56
CA ASN A 136 23.15 6.70 0.07
C ASN A 136 23.14 6.19 1.52
N ASN A 137 22.13 5.39 1.93
CA ASN A 137 22.04 4.83 3.28
C ASN A 137 22.09 3.30 3.26
N LEU A 138 23.29 2.73 3.17
CA LEU A 138 23.54 1.27 3.15
C LEU A 138 23.10 0.58 4.46
N LYS A 139 23.11 1.28 5.61
CA LYS A 139 22.61 0.72 6.87
C LYS A 139 21.11 0.46 6.78
N LEU A 140 20.37 1.40 6.21
CA LEU A 140 18.94 1.30 6.04
C LEU A 140 18.56 0.19 5.05
N GLU A 141 19.31 0.05 3.96
CA GLU A 141 19.14 -1.05 3.01
C GLU A 141 19.32 -2.41 3.69
N LYS A 142 20.41 -2.60 4.45
CA LYS A 142 20.63 -3.82 5.23
C LYS A 142 19.55 -4.08 6.27
N TYR A 143 19.00 -3.04 6.87
CA TYR A 143 17.90 -3.17 7.82
C TYR A 143 16.63 -3.69 7.15
N PHE A 144 16.30 -3.17 5.97
CA PHE A 144 15.10 -3.62 5.23
C PHE A 144 15.19 -5.09 4.80
N ASN A 145 16.38 -5.65 4.63
CA ASN A 145 16.60 -7.08 4.39
C ASN A 145 16.19 -7.99 5.58
N ASN A 146 15.83 -7.40 6.72
CA ASN A 146 15.29 -8.11 7.88
C ASN A 146 13.78 -7.84 8.09
N LEU A 147 13.13 -7.19 7.13
CA LEU A 147 11.69 -7.01 7.12
C LEU A 147 11.01 -8.14 6.34
N TYR A 148 9.91 -8.64 6.88
CA TYR A 148 9.12 -9.72 6.28
C TYR A 148 7.64 -9.39 6.34
N LEU A 149 6.91 -9.85 5.34
CA LEU A 149 5.46 -9.76 5.29
C LEU A 149 4.85 -11.14 5.57
N LEU A 150 4.05 -11.25 6.61
CA LEU A 150 3.30 -12.46 6.95
C LEU A 150 1.84 -12.27 6.57
N ASN A 151 1.33 -13.13 5.68
CA ASN A 151 -0.07 -13.10 5.29
C ASN A 151 -0.96 -13.58 6.44
N THR A 152 -1.94 -12.78 6.83
CA THR A 152 -2.92 -13.13 7.87
C THR A 152 -3.96 -14.15 7.38
N GLN A 153 -4.02 -14.43 6.08
CA GLN A 153 -5.03 -15.25 5.40
C GLN A 153 -6.47 -14.70 5.52
N GLN A 154 -6.63 -13.49 6.02
CA GLN A 154 -7.93 -12.82 6.10
C GLN A 154 -7.99 -11.68 5.10
N GLN A 155 -9.08 -11.60 4.38
CA GLN A 155 -9.42 -10.50 3.49
C GLN A 155 -10.71 -9.87 3.99
N ARG A 156 -10.71 -8.56 4.23
CA ARG A 156 -11.88 -7.77 4.51
C ARG A 156 -11.88 -6.53 3.62
N ASP A 157 -13.05 -5.98 3.42
CA ASP A 157 -13.22 -4.77 2.64
C ASP A 157 -12.59 -3.58 3.38
N ALA A 158 -11.47 -3.05 2.81
CA ALA A 158 -10.75 -1.93 3.37
C ALA A 158 -11.60 -0.67 3.49
N SER A 159 -12.56 -0.48 2.56
CA SER A 159 -13.48 0.67 2.56
C SER A 159 -14.41 0.62 3.75
N LYS A 160 -14.91 -0.57 4.12
CA LYS A 160 -15.76 -0.74 5.31
C LYS A 160 -15.00 -0.48 6.60
N GLU A 161 -13.74 -0.92 6.71
CA GLU A 161 -12.92 -0.68 7.89
C GLU A 161 -12.57 0.81 8.05
N LEU A 162 -12.26 1.51 6.96
CA LEU A 162 -12.02 2.95 6.99
C LEU A 162 -13.27 3.73 7.37
N ASN A 163 -14.42 3.39 6.80
CA ASN A 163 -15.70 4.02 7.12
C ASN A 163 -16.10 3.78 8.57
N ASN A 164 -15.95 2.55 9.09
CA ASN A 164 -16.22 2.24 10.49
C ASN A 164 -15.32 3.04 11.45
N THR A 165 -14.08 3.32 11.05
CA THR A 165 -13.13 4.10 11.85
C THR A 165 -13.46 5.61 11.85
N ILE A 166 -13.95 6.14 10.74
CA ILE A 166 -14.27 7.58 10.57
C ILE A 166 -15.63 7.91 11.23
N PHE A 167 -16.58 6.97 11.23
CA PHE A 167 -17.94 7.18 11.70
C PHE A 167 -18.26 6.57 13.07
N ALA A 168 -17.26 6.03 13.79
CA ALA A 168 -17.46 5.70 15.21
C ALA A 168 -17.84 6.98 15.96
N LYS A 169 -19.10 7.05 16.40
CA LYS A 169 -19.76 8.23 17.00
C LYS A 169 -19.17 8.71 18.34
N ASP A 170 -18.10 8.08 18.82
CA ASP A 170 -17.50 8.41 20.10
C ASP A 170 -16.41 9.47 19.91
N SER A 171 -16.80 10.69 20.23
CA SER A 171 -16.01 11.89 20.40
C SER A 171 -14.91 12.16 19.34
N GLU A 172 -15.15 13.14 18.48
CA GLU A 172 -14.15 13.75 17.59
C GLU A 172 -12.79 13.98 18.26
N SER A 173 -12.79 14.29 19.57
CA SER A 173 -11.59 14.50 20.37
C SER A 173 -10.72 13.23 20.53
N LEU A 174 -11.32 12.05 20.72
CA LEU A 174 -10.56 10.79 20.85
C LEU A 174 -9.93 10.40 19.52
N VAL A 175 -10.67 10.52 18.42
CA VAL A 175 -10.13 10.27 17.07
C VAL A 175 -9.01 11.25 16.77
N PHE A 176 -9.20 12.54 17.05
CA PHE A 176 -8.19 13.57 16.84
C PHE A 176 -6.91 13.29 17.63
N ASN A 177 -7.03 12.98 18.93
CA ASN A 177 -5.88 12.64 19.77
C ASN A 177 -5.14 11.40 19.28
N ASN A 178 -5.85 10.37 18.81
CA ASN A 178 -5.22 9.20 18.24
C ASN A 178 -4.48 9.52 16.92
N LEU A 179 -5.04 10.38 16.08
CA LEU A 179 -4.36 10.87 14.86
C LEU A 179 -3.11 11.69 15.18
N LEU A 180 -3.12 12.49 16.25
CA LEU A 180 -1.92 13.17 16.73
C LEU A 180 -0.84 12.17 17.17
N LYS A 181 -1.20 11.15 17.97
CA LYS A 181 -0.27 10.06 18.33
C LYS A 181 0.31 9.38 17.09
N ALA A 182 -0.52 9.10 16.07
CA ALA A 182 -0.06 8.50 14.82
C ALA A 182 0.92 9.41 14.05
N LYS A 183 0.67 10.72 14.03
CA LYS A 183 1.58 11.72 13.43
C LYS A 183 2.92 11.76 14.15
N GLU A 184 2.91 11.76 15.48
CA GLU A 184 4.13 11.71 16.30
C GLU A 184 4.91 10.41 16.08
N ALA A 185 4.23 9.26 16.00
CA ALA A 185 4.85 7.98 15.65
C ALA A 185 5.52 8.03 14.27
N GLY A 186 4.90 8.69 13.28
CA GLY A 186 5.52 8.96 11.98
C GLY A 186 6.79 9.81 12.08
N ASN A 187 6.79 10.84 12.94
CA ASN A 187 7.97 11.68 13.17
C ASN A 187 9.09 10.91 13.89
N ARG A 188 8.76 10.05 14.87
CA ARG A 188 9.74 9.16 15.51
C ARG A 188 10.34 8.20 14.47
N SER A 189 9.52 7.56 13.64
CA SER A 189 9.99 6.68 12.56
C SER A 189 10.96 7.39 11.61
N LYS A 190 10.63 8.63 11.22
CA LYS A 190 11.53 9.45 10.40
C LYS A 190 12.90 9.65 11.04
N LYS A 191 12.92 9.91 12.35
CA LYS A 191 14.17 10.10 13.13
C LYS A 191 14.96 8.79 13.21
N LEU A 192 14.29 7.68 13.53
CA LEU A 192 14.91 6.35 13.63
C LEU A 192 15.47 5.85 12.29
N LEU A 193 14.82 6.20 11.18
CA LEU A 193 15.25 5.84 9.82
C LEU A 193 16.22 6.86 9.20
N SER A 194 16.69 7.86 9.93
CA SER A 194 17.73 8.78 9.47
C SER A 194 19.10 8.12 9.46
N ILE A 195 20.10 8.77 8.84
CA ILE A 195 21.46 8.23 8.71
C ILE A 195 22.07 7.88 10.09
N ASP A 196 21.84 8.73 11.07
CA ASP A 196 22.33 8.56 12.45
C ASP A 196 21.27 7.98 13.39
N GLY A 197 20.21 7.42 12.84
CA GLY A 197 19.09 6.88 13.61
C GLY A 197 19.36 5.49 14.16
N ASP A 198 18.68 5.18 15.27
CA ASP A 198 18.67 3.85 15.87
C ASP A 198 17.67 2.94 15.14
N LEU A 199 18.19 2.20 14.16
CA LEU A 199 17.37 1.30 13.34
C LEU A 199 16.81 0.11 14.14
N GLU A 200 17.46 -0.32 15.22
CA GLU A 200 16.96 -1.44 16.03
C GLU A 200 15.68 -1.05 16.75
N SER A 201 15.60 0.19 17.24
CA SER A 201 14.38 0.73 17.85
C SER A 201 13.21 0.89 16.86
N PHE A 202 13.45 0.87 15.54
CA PHE A 202 12.36 0.98 14.55
C PHE A 202 11.41 -0.22 14.59
N GLY A 203 11.90 -1.44 14.88
CA GLY A 203 11.05 -2.60 15.10
C GLY A 203 10.05 -2.39 16.24
N HIS A 204 10.51 -1.86 17.37
CA HIS A 204 9.63 -1.49 18.49
C HIS A 204 8.64 -0.39 18.11
N GLU A 205 9.06 0.58 17.29
CA GLU A 205 8.18 1.64 16.81
C GLU A 205 7.08 1.10 15.86
N LEU A 206 7.33 0.03 15.09
CA LEU A 206 6.27 -0.65 14.33
C LEU A 206 5.17 -1.17 15.26
N THR A 207 5.55 -1.81 16.38
CA THR A 207 4.59 -2.29 17.38
C THR A 207 3.85 -1.15 18.07
N ASN A 208 4.53 -0.04 18.35
CA ASN A 208 3.88 1.15 18.91
C ASN A 208 2.86 1.75 17.94
N GLN A 209 3.17 1.86 16.66
CA GLN A 209 2.22 2.27 15.61
C GLN A 209 1.02 1.31 15.52
N TRP A 210 1.26 0.00 15.69
CA TRP A 210 0.18 -0.98 15.74
C TRP A 210 -0.75 -0.73 16.92
N LYS A 211 -0.23 -0.51 18.12
CA LYS A 211 -1.03 -0.20 19.32
C LYS A 211 -1.90 1.05 19.13
N ILE A 212 -1.34 2.13 18.60
CA ILE A 212 -2.08 3.36 18.28
C ILE A 212 -3.24 3.06 17.31
N LYS A 213 -3.00 2.23 16.29
CA LYS A 213 -4.03 1.83 15.34
C LYS A 213 -5.10 0.95 15.99
N PHE A 214 -4.70 0.00 16.82
CA PHE A 214 -5.59 -0.89 17.55
C PHE A 214 -6.50 -0.13 18.52
N GLU A 215 -5.96 0.83 19.26
CA GLU A 215 -6.75 1.72 20.14
C GLU A 215 -7.88 2.44 19.38
N ARG A 216 -7.63 2.86 18.15
CA ARG A 216 -8.60 3.60 17.33
C ARG A 216 -9.76 2.73 16.82
N SER A 217 -9.51 1.47 16.56
CA SER A 217 -10.49 0.56 15.94
C SER A 217 -10.32 -0.86 16.48
N PRO A 218 -10.64 -1.11 17.77
CA PRO A 218 -10.51 -2.43 18.36
C PRO A 218 -11.56 -3.39 17.77
N SER A 219 -11.12 -4.59 17.40
CA SER A 219 -11.99 -5.68 16.93
C SER A 219 -11.43 -7.04 17.36
N SER A 220 -12.23 -8.10 17.26
CA SER A 220 -11.77 -9.48 17.50
C SER A 220 -10.60 -9.85 16.58
N PHE A 221 -10.65 -9.45 15.32
CA PHE A 221 -9.57 -9.65 14.36
C PHE A 221 -8.29 -8.91 14.78
N HIS A 222 -8.40 -7.66 15.24
CA HIS A 222 -7.24 -6.91 15.71
C HIS A 222 -6.60 -7.53 16.96
N LYS A 223 -7.41 -8.16 17.84
CA LYS A 223 -6.89 -8.95 18.97
C LYS A 223 -6.10 -10.18 18.51
N GLU A 224 -6.58 -10.89 17.49
CA GLU A 224 -5.84 -12.01 16.89
C GLU A 224 -4.51 -11.55 16.28
N VAL A 225 -4.52 -10.43 15.55
CA VAL A 225 -3.30 -9.86 14.97
C VAL A 225 -2.33 -9.46 16.07
N ASP A 226 -2.79 -8.81 17.14
CA ASP A 226 -1.95 -8.45 18.28
C ASP A 226 -1.31 -9.67 18.90
N ASN A 227 -2.08 -10.72 19.17
CA ASN A 227 -1.56 -11.99 19.70
C ASN A 227 -0.49 -12.60 18.78
N LYS A 228 -0.69 -12.58 17.45
CA LYS A 228 0.32 -13.04 16.49
C LYS A 228 1.60 -12.20 16.58
N ILE A 229 1.48 -10.88 16.65
CA ILE A 229 2.64 -9.98 16.80
C ILE A 229 3.40 -10.29 18.11
N GLN A 230 2.71 -10.48 19.23
CA GLN A 230 3.36 -10.83 20.50
C GLN A 230 4.07 -12.18 20.42
N GLN A 231 3.47 -13.19 19.79
CA GLN A 231 4.12 -14.50 19.57
C GLN A 231 5.39 -14.35 18.71
N LEU A 232 5.34 -13.54 17.63
CA LEU A 232 6.50 -13.29 16.79
C LEU A 232 7.62 -12.57 17.55
N ILE A 233 7.28 -11.63 18.42
CA ILE A 233 8.25 -10.95 19.30
C ILE A 233 8.89 -11.97 20.26
N ALA A 234 8.10 -12.86 20.87
CA ALA A 234 8.62 -13.92 21.75
C ALA A 234 9.56 -14.90 21.00
N LEU A 235 9.43 -15.03 19.68
CA LEU A 235 10.31 -15.83 18.83
C LEU A 235 11.55 -15.07 18.33
N GLY A 236 11.69 -13.80 18.72
CA GLY A 236 12.87 -12.98 18.45
C GLY A 236 12.73 -11.91 17.38
N CYS A 237 11.50 -11.61 16.92
CA CYS A 237 11.25 -10.38 16.17
C CYS A 237 11.38 -9.16 17.10
N THR A 238 11.86 -8.03 16.58
CA THR A 238 11.93 -6.79 17.37
C THR A 238 10.60 -6.05 17.41
N GLY A 239 9.68 -6.36 16.49
CA GLY A 239 8.33 -5.81 16.48
C GLY A 239 7.63 -6.01 15.14
N GLY A 240 6.37 -5.57 15.09
CA GLY A 240 5.54 -5.70 13.89
C GLY A 240 4.26 -4.89 13.94
N LYS A 241 3.62 -4.76 12.78
CA LYS A 241 2.32 -4.07 12.62
C LYS A 241 1.51 -4.65 11.48
N LEU A 242 0.20 -4.60 11.59
CA LEU A 242 -0.69 -4.83 10.44
C LEU A 242 -0.62 -3.64 9.49
N ILE A 243 -0.34 -3.89 8.22
CA ILE A 243 -0.27 -2.85 7.19
C ILE A 243 -1.63 -2.59 6.52
N GLY A 244 -1.73 -1.50 5.75
CA GLY A 244 -2.96 -1.09 5.07
C GLY A 244 -4.04 -0.53 6.01
N ALA A 245 -5.30 -0.57 5.58
CA ALA A 245 -6.46 -0.02 6.31
C ALA A 245 -6.76 -0.72 7.64
N GLY A 246 -6.41 -2.01 7.78
CA GLY A 246 -6.60 -2.77 9.02
C GLY A 246 -7.60 -3.91 8.92
N GLY A 247 -8.21 -4.12 7.77
CA GLY A 247 -9.22 -5.16 7.57
C GLY A 247 -8.68 -6.54 7.22
N GLY A 248 -7.37 -6.75 7.22
CA GLY A 248 -6.74 -8.02 6.82
C GLY A 248 -5.44 -7.78 6.06
N GLY A 249 -4.93 -8.81 5.39
CA GLY A 249 -3.73 -8.75 4.56
C GLY A 249 -2.46 -9.18 5.27
N PHE A 250 -1.48 -8.29 5.44
CA PHE A 250 -0.14 -8.65 5.90
C PHE A 250 0.26 -7.95 7.20
N ILE A 251 0.96 -8.71 8.03
CA ILE A 251 1.72 -8.18 9.16
C ILE A 251 3.15 -7.93 8.67
N LEU A 252 3.62 -6.69 8.76
CA LEU A 252 5.02 -6.33 8.58
C LEU A 252 5.74 -6.61 9.89
N VAL A 253 6.82 -7.38 9.85
CA VAL A 253 7.67 -7.67 11.02
C VAL A 253 9.12 -7.39 10.70
N HIS A 254 9.87 -6.91 11.69
CA HIS A 254 11.33 -6.91 11.64
C HIS A 254 11.86 -8.10 12.44
N CYS A 255 12.59 -8.97 11.75
CA CYS A 255 13.19 -10.17 12.35
C CYS A 255 14.69 -10.23 12.01
N PRO A 256 15.58 -10.10 13.01
CA PRO A 256 17.01 -10.34 12.79
C PRO A 256 17.27 -11.71 12.18
N LYS A 257 18.19 -11.81 11.21
CA LYS A 257 18.49 -13.05 10.47
C LYS A 257 18.74 -14.26 11.38
N LYS A 258 19.40 -14.05 12.53
CA LYS A 258 19.67 -15.11 13.53
C LYS A 258 18.40 -15.79 14.07
N ASN A 259 17.26 -15.10 14.07
CA ASN A 259 15.98 -15.59 14.59
C ASN A 259 15.02 -16.05 13.47
N LEU A 260 15.38 -15.88 12.21
CA LEU A 260 14.52 -16.18 11.06
C LEU A 260 14.06 -17.64 11.02
N ILE A 261 14.91 -18.58 11.47
CA ILE A 261 14.56 -20.00 11.52
C ILE A 261 13.33 -20.26 12.40
N ASN A 262 13.21 -19.55 13.54
CA ASN A 262 12.08 -19.67 14.45
C ASN A 262 10.80 -19.16 13.78
N ILE A 263 10.89 -18.05 13.03
CA ILE A 263 9.77 -17.47 12.31
C ILE A 263 9.32 -18.39 11.18
N LYS A 264 10.24 -18.99 10.42
CA LYS A 264 9.91 -19.98 9.37
C LYS A 264 9.18 -21.19 9.96
N LYS A 265 9.62 -21.73 11.11
CA LYS A 265 8.91 -22.81 11.82
C LYS A 265 7.51 -22.38 12.27
N TYR A 266 7.36 -21.17 12.80
CA TYR A 266 6.06 -20.61 13.18
C TYR A 266 5.12 -20.50 11.99
N VAL A 267 5.60 -19.93 10.88
CA VAL A 267 4.86 -19.78 9.62
C VAL A 267 4.39 -21.12 9.09
N GLN A 268 5.26 -22.12 9.06
CA GLN A 268 4.92 -23.49 8.64
C GLN A 268 3.86 -24.14 9.57
N LYS A 269 4.03 -24.04 10.88
CA LYS A 269 3.08 -24.58 11.87
C LYS A 269 1.68 -23.97 11.71
N HIS A 270 1.61 -22.67 11.44
CA HIS A 270 0.35 -21.94 11.31
C HIS A 270 -0.16 -21.83 9.87
N LYS A 271 0.51 -22.52 8.92
CA LYS A 271 0.19 -22.51 7.46
C LYS A 271 0.09 -21.08 6.89
N LEU A 272 0.89 -20.15 7.40
CA LEU A 272 0.95 -18.79 6.89
C LEU A 272 1.89 -18.72 5.67
N GLN A 273 1.80 -17.62 4.92
CA GLN A 273 2.75 -17.28 3.86
C GLN A 273 3.66 -16.16 4.37
N ILE A 274 4.96 -16.29 4.12
CA ILE A 274 5.96 -15.24 4.36
C ILE A 274 6.50 -14.76 3.02
N LEU A 275 6.65 -13.46 2.88
CA LEU A 275 7.24 -12.81 1.72
C LEU A 275 8.41 -11.94 2.19
N ASP A 276 9.49 -11.99 1.43
CA ASP A 276 10.68 -11.16 1.61
C ASP A 276 10.52 -9.86 0.81
N PHE A 277 11.32 -8.85 1.13
CA PHE A 277 11.51 -7.68 0.29
C PHE A 277 12.74 -7.93 -0.59
N GLU A 278 12.53 -8.18 -1.87
CA GLU A 278 13.57 -8.24 -2.89
C GLU A 278 13.85 -6.85 -3.49
#